data_10a7e0d7017751dd51c7ffaa3ce0a323
#
_entry.id   10a7e0d7017751dd51c7ffaa3ce0a323
#
_cell.length_a   1.000
_cell.length_b   1.000
_cell.length_c   1.000
_cell.angle_alpha   90.00
_cell.angle_beta   90.00
_cell.angle_gamma   90.00
#
_symmetry.space_group_name_H-M   'P 1'
#
loop_
_entity.id
_entity.type
_entity.pdbx_description
1 polymer ?
#
loop_
_entity_poly.entity_id
_entity_poly.type
_entity_poly.pdbx_seq_one_letter_code
_entity_poly.pdbx_strand_id
1 'polypeptide(L)'
;MKFSELWLREWVNPAIDSEALSDQITMAGLEVDGVEPVAGSFNGVVVGEVVECGQHPNADKLRVTKVNVGGERLLDIVCGAPNCRQGLKVAVATIGAVLPGDFKIKAAKLRGEPSEGMLCSFSELGISDDHSGIIELPADAPIGTDIREYLKLDDNTIEISVTPNRADCLGIIGVARDVAVLNKAPLNAPEITPVAATIDDVLPIQVDAPQACPRYLGRVVKGINVKAPTPLWMKEKLRRCGIRSIDAVVDVTNYVLLELGQPMHAFDRDRIEGGIVVRMAKEGETLVLLDGSEAKLDSDTLVIADHNKALAMGGIFGGEHSGVNDETQNVLLECAFFSPLSITGRARRHGLHTDASHRYERGVDPALQYKALERATRLLIDLCGGEAGPVIDVTNEETLPKRATITLRRSKLDRLIGHHIDDAQVTDILQRLGCEVTVGQDEWQAVAPSWRFDMEIEEDLVEEVARVYGYNNIPDAPVQAGLIMGTHREADLSLKRVKTLLNDK
;
A
#
# COMPACT_ATOMS: atom_id res chain seq x y z
N MET A 1 -1.41 -5.62 6.24
CA MET A 1 -1.00 -5.03 4.94
C MET A 1 -0.43 -6.12 4.05
N LYS A 2 -0.82 -6.16 2.76
CA LYS A 2 -0.23 -7.07 1.76
C LYS A 2 0.74 -6.32 0.86
N PHE A 3 1.86 -6.95 0.51
CA PHE A 3 2.82 -6.37 -0.43
C PHE A 3 3.64 -7.45 -1.15
N SER A 4 4.13 -7.10 -2.35
CA SER A 4 5.04 -7.94 -3.13
C SER A 4 6.45 -7.91 -2.52
N GLU A 5 7.06 -9.07 -2.34
CA GLU A 5 8.45 -9.18 -1.87
C GLU A 5 9.42 -8.54 -2.87
N LEU A 6 9.22 -8.75 -4.19
CA LEU A 6 10.05 -8.12 -5.21
C LEU A 6 9.93 -6.58 -5.17
N TRP A 7 8.74 -6.03 -4.89
CA TRP A 7 8.59 -4.59 -4.75
C TRP A 7 9.33 -4.06 -3.52
N LEU A 8 9.27 -4.76 -2.39
CA LEU A 8 10.08 -4.43 -1.21
C LEU A 8 11.58 -4.50 -1.54
N ARG A 9 12.02 -5.52 -2.29
CA ARG A 9 13.42 -5.69 -2.69
C ARG A 9 13.94 -4.64 -3.67
N GLU A 10 13.06 -3.94 -4.39
CA GLU A 10 13.44 -2.74 -5.15
C GLU A 10 13.91 -1.60 -4.22
N TRP A 11 13.36 -1.52 -3.00
CA TRP A 11 13.69 -0.51 -1.99
C TRP A 11 14.86 -0.92 -1.09
N VAL A 12 14.90 -2.18 -0.72
CA VAL A 12 15.94 -2.74 0.15
C VAL A 12 16.11 -4.23 -0.17
N ASN A 13 17.32 -4.64 -0.52
CA ASN A 13 17.58 -6.02 -0.92
C ASN A 13 18.68 -6.67 -0.07
N PRO A 14 18.36 -7.13 1.15
CA PRO A 14 19.31 -7.88 1.97
C PRO A 14 19.59 -9.25 1.35
N ALA A 15 20.79 -9.79 1.56
CA ALA A 15 21.22 -11.09 1.06
C ALA A 15 20.68 -12.26 1.91
N ILE A 16 19.35 -12.27 2.12
CA ILE A 16 18.60 -13.33 2.82
C ILE A 16 17.44 -13.79 1.93
N ASP A 17 17.01 -15.04 2.11
CA ASP A 17 15.86 -15.59 1.39
C ASP A 17 14.51 -15.12 1.96
N SER A 18 13.42 -15.56 1.36
CA SER A 18 12.06 -15.14 1.72
C SER A 18 11.66 -15.62 3.12
N GLU A 19 12.09 -16.81 3.54
CA GLU A 19 11.80 -17.37 4.87
C GLU A 19 12.51 -16.57 5.93
N ALA A 20 13.82 -16.34 5.80
CA ALA A 20 14.61 -15.53 6.71
C ALA A 20 14.14 -14.07 6.77
N LEU A 21 13.67 -13.51 5.64
CA LEU A 21 13.08 -12.15 5.60
C LEU A 21 11.78 -12.10 6.40
N SER A 22 10.90 -13.08 6.24
CA SER A 22 9.62 -13.16 6.95
C SER A 22 9.81 -13.34 8.46
N ASP A 23 10.74 -14.21 8.86
CA ASP A 23 11.11 -14.40 10.25
C ASP A 23 11.69 -13.12 10.87
N GLN A 24 12.57 -12.43 10.13
CA GLN A 24 13.19 -11.19 10.59
C GLN A 24 12.17 -10.07 10.79
N ILE A 25 11.23 -9.90 9.84
CA ILE A 25 10.16 -8.91 9.92
C ILE A 25 9.26 -9.21 11.13
N THR A 26 8.88 -10.47 11.33
CA THR A 26 8.07 -10.93 12.47
C THR A 26 8.77 -10.65 13.79
N MET A 27 10.04 -11.04 13.92
CA MET A 27 10.81 -10.83 15.15
C MET A 27 11.06 -9.35 15.44
N ALA A 28 10.98 -8.50 14.43
CA ALA A 28 11.07 -7.05 14.58
C ALA A 28 9.74 -6.36 14.92
N GLY A 29 8.65 -7.12 15.13
CA GLY A 29 7.35 -6.60 15.58
C GLY A 29 6.32 -6.37 14.48
N LEU A 30 6.60 -6.80 13.25
CA LEU A 30 5.64 -6.82 12.13
C LEU A 30 5.28 -8.27 11.82
N GLU A 31 4.31 -8.82 12.55
CA GLU A 31 3.91 -10.23 12.43
C GLU A 31 3.50 -10.57 11.00
N VAL A 32 4.15 -11.58 10.41
CA VAL A 32 3.81 -12.10 9.08
C VAL A 32 2.70 -13.13 9.23
N ASP A 33 1.50 -12.78 8.74
CA ASP A 33 0.31 -13.64 8.77
C ASP A 33 0.35 -14.72 7.67
N GLY A 34 1.02 -14.43 6.55
CA GLY A 34 1.12 -15.37 5.44
C GLY A 34 2.08 -14.93 4.35
N VAL A 35 2.56 -15.92 3.61
CA VAL A 35 3.39 -15.74 2.42
C VAL A 35 2.81 -16.62 1.33
N GLU A 36 2.36 -16.02 0.23
CA GLU A 36 1.71 -16.71 -0.87
C GLU A 36 2.41 -16.40 -2.20
N PRO A 37 2.61 -17.39 -3.09
CA PRO A 37 3.13 -17.12 -4.42
C PRO A 37 2.15 -16.26 -5.22
N VAL A 38 2.65 -15.35 -6.04
CA VAL A 38 1.83 -14.41 -6.83
C VAL A 38 1.14 -15.04 -8.03
N ALA A 39 1.51 -16.30 -8.38
CA ALA A 39 0.94 -17.06 -9.48
C ALA A 39 0.98 -18.55 -9.17
N GLY A 40 0.14 -19.32 -9.88
CA GLY A 40 0.17 -20.77 -9.83
C GLY A 40 1.48 -21.37 -10.35
N SER A 41 1.70 -22.65 -10.07
CA SER A 41 2.82 -23.38 -10.63
C SER A 41 2.53 -23.77 -12.08
N PHE A 42 3.33 -23.27 -13.03
CA PHE A 42 3.23 -23.61 -14.44
C PHE A 42 4.58 -23.44 -15.15
N ASN A 43 4.73 -24.07 -16.32
CA ASN A 43 5.88 -23.91 -17.20
C ASN A 43 5.47 -24.01 -18.68
N GLY A 44 6.38 -23.63 -19.58
CA GLY A 44 6.15 -23.74 -21.03
C GLY A 44 5.16 -22.74 -21.59
N VAL A 45 4.92 -21.63 -20.87
CA VAL A 45 4.08 -20.53 -21.33
C VAL A 45 4.96 -19.37 -21.75
N VAL A 46 4.80 -18.90 -22.99
CA VAL A 46 5.64 -17.85 -23.58
C VAL A 46 4.82 -16.70 -24.14
N VAL A 47 5.47 -15.56 -24.34
CA VAL A 47 4.90 -14.42 -25.06
C VAL A 47 4.73 -14.82 -26.53
N GLY A 48 3.52 -14.70 -27.07
CA GLY A 48 3.24 -14.89 -28.49
C GLY A 48 2.50 -13.71 -29.10
N GLU A 49 2.43 -13.69 -30.43
CA GLU A 49 1.65 -12.71 -31.18
C GLU A 49 0.63 -13.41 -32.06
N VAL A 50 -0.62 -12.98 -31.98
CA VAL A 50 -1.69 -13.44 -32.86
C VAL A 50 -1.51 -12.77 -34.24
N VAL A 51 -0.87 -13.48 -35.18
CA VAL A 51 -0.57 -12.95 -36.51
C VAL A 51 -1.81 -12.95 -37.39
N GLU A 52 -2.63 -13.99 -37.31
CA GLU A 52 -3.89 -14.12 -38.00
C GLU A 52 -5.00 -14.54 -37.05
N CYS A 53 -6.19 -14.01 -37.22
CA CYS A 53 -7.36 -14.39 -36.43
C CYS A 53 -8.60 -14.39 -37.30
N GLY A 54 -9.24 -15.54 -37.50
CA GLY A 54 -10.43 -15.74 -38.30
C GLY A 54 -11.55 -16.45 -37.54
N GLN A 55 -12.78 -16.39 -38.10
CA GLN A 55 -13.91 -17.12 -37.58
C GLN A 55 -13.70 -18.64 -37.77
N HIS A 56 -14.02 -19.42 -36.75
CA HIS A 56 -13.98 -20.88 -36.87
C HIS A 56 -15.08 -21.39 -37.81
N PRO A 57 -14.77 -22.29 -38.78
CA PRO A 57 -15.74 -22.71 -39.79
C PRO A 57 -16.96 -23.45 -39.25
N ASN A 58 -16.82 -24.14 -38.10
CA ASN A 58 -17.85 -24.99 -37.53
C ASN A 58 -18.26 -24.58 -36.09
N ALA A 59 -17.97 -23.33 -35.68
CA ALA A 59 -18.31 -22.86 -34.31
C ALA A 59 -18.35 -21.35 -34.21
N ASP A 60 -19.50 -20.79 -33.88
CA ASP A 60 -19.73 -19.32 -33.83
C ASP A 60 -18.93 -18.61 -32.75
N LYS A 61 -18.64 -19.28 -31.64
CA LYS A 61 -17.92 -18.71 -30.49
C LYS A 61 -16.42 -18.95 -30.50
N LEU A 62 -15.90 -19.66 -31.53
CA LEU A 62 -14.47 -19.98 -31.61
C LEU A 62 -13.80 -19.16 -32.72
N ARG A 63 -12.51 -18.89 -32.52
CA ARG A 63 -11.60 -18.28 -33.48
C ARG A 63 -10.50 -19.26 -33.83
N VAL A 64 -10.08 -19.26 -35.09
CA VAL A 64 -8.86 -19.97 -35.55
C VAL A 64 -7.78 -18.92 -35.68
N THR A 65 -6.65 -19.17 -35.04
CA THR A 65 -5.54 -18.21 -35.01
C THR A 65 -4.24 -18.84 -35.49
N LYS A 66 -3.38 -18.02 -36.10
CA LYS A 66 -1.97 -18.35 -36.31
C LYS A 66 -1.13 -17.49 -35.37
N VAL A 67 -0.33 -18.15 -34.53
CA VAL A 67 0.37 -17.52 -33.42
C VAL A 67 1.87 -17.67 -33.59
N ASN A 68 2.59 -16.56 -33.56
CA ASN A 68 4.04 -16.52 -33.55
C ASN A 68 4.54 -16.61 -32.09
N VAL A 69 5.30 -17.63 -31.76
CA VAL A 69 5.94 -17.84 -30.46
C VAL A 69 7.47 -17.76 -30.53
N GLY A 70 8.02 -17.21 -31.63
CA GLY A 70 9.48 -17.10 -31.85
C GLY A 70 10.12 -18.35 -32.46
N GLY A 71 9.32 -19.36 -32.84
CA GLY A 71 9.78 -20.54 -33.50
C GLY A 71 9.87 -20.40 -35.04
N GLU A 72 10.29 -21.47 -35.71
CA GLU A 72 10.44 -21.49 -37.17
C GLU A 72 9.11 -21.40 -37.95
N ARG A 73 7.99 -21.74 -37.31
CA ARG A 73 6.65 -21.72 -37.90
C ARG A 73 5.63 -21.15 -36.95
N LEU A 74 4.55 -20.67 -37.52
CA LEU A 74 3.37 -20.25 -36.76
C LEU A 74 2.62 -21.48 -36.21
N LEU A 75 2.05 -21.34 -35.02
CA LEU A 75 1.21 -22.36 -34.40
C LEU A 75 -0.26 -22.12 -34.77
N ASP A 76 -0.96 -23.20 -35.12
CA ASP A 76 -2.41 -23.18 -35.25
C ASP A 76 -3.03 -23.35 -33.86
N ILE A 77 -3.81 -22.36 -33.39
CA ILE A 77 -4.46 -22.41 -32.08
C ILE A 77 -5.91 -21.98 -32.21
N VAL A 78 -6.81 -22.77 -31.65
CA VAL A 78 -8.24 -22.42 -31.55
C VAL A 78 -8.48 -21.72 -30.22
N CYS A 79 -9.10 -20.55 -30.26
CA CYS A 79 -9.37 -19.73 -29.07
C CYS A 79 -10.87 -19.41 -28.96
N GLY A 80 -11.42 -19.55 -27.74
CA GLY A 80 -12.81 -19.19 -27.42
C GLY A 80 -12.98 -17.85 -26.71
N ALA A 81 -11.90 -17.14 -26.45
CA ALA A 81 -11.95 -15.88 -25.72
C ALA A 81 -12.55 -14.74 -26.58
N PRO A 82 -13.44 -13.92 -26.00
CA PRO A 82 -14.12 -12.84 -26.72
C PRO A 82 -13.17 -11.73 -27.19
N ASN A 83 -12.08 -11.52 -26.51
CA ASN A 83 -11.08 -10.48 -26.80
C ASN A 83 -10.00 -10.93 -27.80
N CYS A 84 -10.04 -12.18 -28.29
CA CYS A 84 -9.06 -12.69 -29.23
C CYS A 84 -9.19 -11.97 -30.60
N ARG A 85 -8.10 -11.33 -31.05
CA ARG A 85 -8.01 -10.58 -32.31
C ARG A 85 -6.58 -10.57 -32.85
N GLN A 86 -6.46 -10.28 -34.14
CA GLN A 86 -5.17 -10.12 -34.79
C GLN A 86 -4.35 -8.97 -34.20
N GLY A 87 -3.05 -9.13 -34.11
CA GLY A 87 -2.09 -8.14 -33.61
C GLY A 87 -1.89 -8.13 -32.10
N LEU A 88 -2.63 -8.97 -31.34
CA LEU A 88 -2.43 -9.06 -29.89
C LEU A 88 -1.13 -9.79 -29.54
N LYS A 89 -0.44 -9.26 -28.51
CA LYS A 89 0.53 -10.00 -27.72
C LYS A 89 -0.19 -10.71 -26.59
N VAL A 90 0.08 -12.01 -26.42
CA VAL A 90 -0.67 -12.90 -25.53
C VAL A 90 0.24 -13.90 -24.82
N ALA A 91 -0.26 -14.50 -23.74
CA ALA A 91 0.38 -15.63 -23.08
C ALA A 91 -0.02 -16.93 -23.79
N VAL A 92 0.96 -17.69 -24.31
CA VAL A 92 0.75 -18.91 -25.09
C VAL A 92 1.35 -20.11 -24.35
N ALA A 93 0.51 -21.02 -23.92
CA ALA A 93 0.95 -22.33 -23.45
C ALA A 93 1.23 -23.24 -24.67
N THR A 94 2.48 -23.59 -24.88
CA THR A 94 2.91 -24.44 -26.00
C THR A 94 2.68 -25.92 -25.70
N ILE A 95 2.79 -26.80 -26.72
CA ILE A 95 2.71 -28.26 -26.50
C ILE A 95 3.77 -28.67 -25.50
N GLY A 96 3.36 -29.44 -24.49
CA GLY A 96 4.22 -29.89 -23.40
C GLY A 96 4.20 -28.97 -22.17
N ALA A 97 3.63 -27.78 -22.28
CA ALA A 97 3.40 -26.88 -21.12
C ALA A 97 2.56 -27.60 -20.06
N VAL A 98 2.86 -27.32 -18.80
CA VAL A 98 2.08 -27.78 -17.64
C VAL A 98 1.52 -26.57 -16.94
N LEU A 99 0.19 -26.49 -16.83
CA LEU A 99 -0.53 -25.42 -16.17
C LEU A 99 -0.94 -25.85 -14.75
N PRO A 100 -1.42 -24.93 -13.91
CA PRO A 100 -1.90 -25.25 -12.56
C PRO A 100 -2.87 -26.45 -12.55
N GLY A 101 -2.78 -27.31 -11.54
CA GLY A 101 -3.53 -28.55 -11.48
C GLY A 101 -2.99 -29.67 -12.36
N ASP A 102 -1.69 -29.64 -12.73
CA ASP A 102 -1.01 -30.61 -13.60
C ASP A 102 -1.64 -30.76 -14.99
N PHE A 103 -2.30 -29.69 -15.46
CA PHE A 103 -2.94 -29.70 -16.76
C PHE A 103 -1.90 -29.58 -17.89
N LYS A 104 -1.68 -30.69 -18.60
CA LYS A 104 -0.69 -30.76 -19.71
C LYS A 104 -1.29 -30.36 -21.04
N ILE A 105 -0.66 -29.41 -21.71
CA ILE A 105 -1.03 -28.98 -23.06
C ILE A 105 -0.55 -29.99 -24.09
N LYS A 106 -1.49 -30.48 -24.91
CA LYS A 106 -1.26 -31.43 -25.98
C LYS A 106 -1.83 -30.92 -27.28
N ALA A 107 -1.30 -31.37 -28.42
CA ALA A 107 -1.93 -31.13 -29.70
C ALA A 107 -3.36 -31.73 -29.71
N ALA A 108 -4.32 -30.97 -30.16
CA ALA A 108 -5.74 -31.33 -30.17
C ALA A 108 -6.38 -30.92 -31.50
N LYS A 109 -7.59 -31.43 -31.76
CA LYS A 109 -8.48 -30.91 -32.79
C LYS A 109 -9.77 -30.46 -32.13
N LEU A 110 -10.08 -29.19 -32.30
CA LEU A 110 -11.30 -28.60 -31.75
C LEU A 110 -12.29 -28.37 -32.88
N ARG A 111 -13.39 -29.14 -32.91
CA ARG A 111 -14.42 -29.15 -33.96
C ARG A 111 -13.85 -29.25 -35.39
N GLY A 112 -12.77 -30.04 -35.56
CA GLY A 112 -12.13 -30.28 -36.85
C GLY A 112 -10.86 -29.46 -37.11
N GLU A 113 -10.68 -28.31 -36.47
CA GLU A 113 -9.51 -27.45 -36.65
C GLU A 113 -8.38 -27.85 -35.66
N PRO A 114 -7.10 -27.83 -36.10
CA PRO A 114 -5.97 -28.14 -35.25
C PRO A 114 -5.75 -27.06 -34.20
N SER A 115 -5.31 -27.48 -33.00
CA SER A 115 -4.86 -26.59 -31.95
C SER A 115 -3.58 -27.14 -31.30
N GLU A 116 -2.50 -26.39 -31.48
CA GLU A 116 -1.13 -26.77 -31.08
C GLU A 116 -0.65 -26.01 -29.85
N GLY A 117 -1.58 -25.57 -29.00
CA GLY A 117 -1.35 -24.78 -27.81
C GLY A 117 -2.63 -24.19 -27.27
N MET A 118 -2.50 -23.33 -26.28
CA MET A 118 -3.60 -22.60 -25.67
C MET A 118 -3.23 -21.14 -25.41
N LEU A 119 -4.11 -20.21 -25.73
CA LEU A 119 -3.99 -18.82 -25.30
C LEU A 119 -4.58 -18.71 -23.90
N CYS A 120 -3.80 -18.21 -22.94
CA CYS A 120 -4.15 -18.29 -21.52
C CYS A 120 -4.78 -17.01 -20.99
N SER A 121 -5.74 -17.18 -20.09
CA SER A 121 -6.27 -16.15 -19.19
C SER A 121 -5.42 -16.06 -17.91
N PHE A 122 -5.69 -15.04 -17.08
CA PHE A 122 -5.06 -14.92 -15.76
C PHE A 122 -5.44 -16.08 -14.83
N SER A 123 -6.67 -16.57 -14.91
CA SER A 123 -7.13 -17.68 -14.06
C SER A 123 -6.49 -19.01 -14.41
N GLU A 124 -6.23 -19.28 -15.68
CA GLU A 124 -5.57 -20.51 -16.14
C GLU A 124 -4.12 -20.61 -15.68
N LEU A 125 -3.45 -19.47 -15.48
CA LEU A 125 -2.11 -19.38 -14.91
C LEU A 125 -2.08 -19.27 -13.38
N GLY A 126 -3.26 -19.24 -12.72
CA GLY A 126 -3.37 -19.07 -11.28
C GLY A 126 -2.82 -17.72 -10.82
N ILE A 127 -2.92 -16.68 -11.67
CA ILE A 127 -2.50 -15.32 -11.35
C ILE A 127 -3.62 -14.55 -10.64
N SER A 128 -4.88 -14.73 -11.12
CA SER A 128 -6.08 -14.17 -10.49
C SER A 128 -7.31 -14.98 -10.93
N ASP A 129 -8.49 -14.65 -10.39
CA ASP A 129 -9.75 -15.29 -10.77
C ASP A 129 -10.33 -14.76 -12.10
N ASP A 130 -9.65 -13.82 -12.77
CA ASP A 130 -10.11 -13.22 -14.03
C ASP A 130 -10.02 -14.23 -15.18
N HIS A 131 -11.19 -14.60 -15.68
CA HIS A 131 -11.40 -15.49 -16.82
C HIS A 131 -12.23 -14.83 -17.94
N SER A 132 -12.36 -13.51 -17.91
CA SER A 132 -13.15 -12.75 -18.90
C SER A 132 -12.59 -12.81 -20.33
N GLY A 133 -11.29 -13.10 -20.45
CA GLY A 133 -10.59 -13.21 -21.73
C GLY A 133 -9.16 -13.70 -21.57
N ILE A 134 -8.42 -13.76 -22.66
CA ILE A 134 -6.98 -14.04 -22.66
C ILE A 134 -6.18 -12.84 -22.19
N ILE A 135 -4.99 -13.10 -21.64
CA ILE A 135 -4.06 -12.06 -21.19
C ILE A 135 -3.60 -11.23 -22.39
N GLU A 136 -3.88 -9.94 -22.36
CA GLU A 136 -3.35 -8.96 -23.32
C GLU A 136 -2.07 -8.35 -22.78
N LEU A 137 -0.97 -8.58 -23.46
CA LEU A 137 0.33 -8.04 -23.12
C LEU A 137 0.61 -6.74 -23.89
N PRO A 138 1.48 -5.87 -23.40
CA PRO A 138 1.96 -4.70 -24.12
C PRO A 138 2.49 -5.04 -25.51
N ALA A 139 2.31 -4.16 -26.48
CA ALA A 139 2.70 -4.38 -27.87
C ALA A 139 4.21 -4.62 -28.07
N ASP A 140 5.03 -4.11 -27.15
CA ASP A 140 6.49 -4.27 -27.12
C ASP A 140 6.96 -5.56 -26.40
N ALA A 141 6.04 -6.37 -25.87
CA ALA A 141 6.40 -7.63 -25.23
C ALA A 141 7.21 -8.53 -26.17
N PRO A 142 8.41 -8.98 -25.76
CA PRO A 142 9.30 -9.74 -26.62
C PRO A 142 8.77 -11.16 -26.86
N ILE A 143 8.52 -11.51 -28.12
CA ILE A 143 8.01 -12.83 -28.52
C ILE A 143 8.99 -13.94 -28.12
N GLY A 144 8.45 -15.04 -27.58
CA GLY A 144 9.23 -16.22 -27.19
C GLY A 144 9.78 -16.14 -25.76
N THR A 145 9.68 -14.99 -25.08
CA THR A 145 10.09 -14.85 -23.67
C THR A 145 9.15 -15.64 -22.77
N ASP A 146 9.69 -16.34 -21.78
CA ASP A 146 8.90 -17.03 -20.77
C ASP A 146 8.01 -16.02 -20.01
N ILE A 147 6.73 -16.35 -19.81
CA ILE A 147 5.76 -15.48 -19.14
C ILE A 147 6.12 -15.27 -17.67
N ARG A 148 6.65 -16.28 -16.98
CA ARG A 148 7.08 -16.13 -15.58
C ARG A 148 8.19 -15.08 -15.45
N GLU A 149 9.15 -15.13 -16.38
CA GLU A 149 10.23 -14.14 -16.45
C GLU A 149 9.72 -12.76 -16.82
N TYR A 150 8.91 -12.65 -17.89
CA TYR A 150 8.39 -11.38 -18.39
C TYR A 150 7.54 -10.64 -17.34
N LEU A 151 6.64 -11.36 -16.66
CA LEU A 151 5.77 -10.80 -15.62
C LEU A 151 6.41 -10.84 -14.22
N LYS A 152 7.64 -11.36 -14.08
CA LYS A 152 8.32 -11.53 -12.79
C LYS A 152 7.44 -12.27 -11.77
N LEU A 153 6.93 -13.45 -12.16
CA LEU A 153 5.99 -14.24 -11.36
C LEU A 153 6.66 -15.11 -10.28
N ASP A 154 7.99 -15.16 -10.26
CA ASP A 154 8.75 -15.77 -9.15
C ASP A 154 8.88 -14.73 -8.02
N ASP A 155 7.74 -14.43 -7.41
CA ASP A 155 7.53 -13.45 -6.37
C ASP A 155 6.53 -13.99 -5.35
N ASN A 156 6.56 -13.45 -4.14
CA ASN A 156 5.62 -13.73 -3.08
C ASN A 156 4.85 -12.48 -2.67
N THR A 157 3.59 -12.64 -2.33
CA THR A 157 2.84 -11.68 -1.53
C THR A 157 3.05 -12.00 -0.07
N ILE A 158 3.58 -11.05 0.67
CA ILE A 158 3.72 -11.12 2.13
C ILE A 158 2.58 -10.32 2.75
N GLU A 159 1.86 -10.92 3.69
CA GLU A 159 0.85 -10.26 4.50
C GLU A 159 1.36 -10.05 5.92
N ILE A 160 1.32 -8.80 6.39
CA ILE A 160 1.72 -8.44 7.75
C ILE A 160 0.57 -7.83 8.54
N SER A 161 0.49 -8.19 9.82
CA SER A 161 -0.33 -7.51 10.83
C SER A 161 0.44 -6.31 11.38
N VAL A 162 -0.12 -5.12 11.20
CA VAL A 162 0.49 -3.88 11.65
C VAL A 162 -0.23 -3.36 12.88
N THR A 163 0.47 -3.25 13.99
CA THR A 163 -0.07 -2.66 15.22
C THR A 163 -0.36 -1.16 15.04
N PRO A 164 -1.34 -0.58 15.76
CA PRO A 164 -1.74 0.82 15.55
C PRO A 164 -0.61 1.85 15.70
N ASN A 165 0.40 1.58 16.51
CA ASN A 165 1.56 2.45 16.69
C ASN A 165 2.52 2.44 15.50
N ARG A 166 2.51 1.39 14.67
CA ARG A 166 3.42 1.22 13.54
C ARG A 166 2.78 1.54 12.18
N ALA A 167 1.89 2.54 12.14
CA ALA A 167 1.23 2.97 10.91
C ALA A 167 2.20 3.47 9.81
N ASP A 168 3.44 3.80 10.17
CA ASP A 168 4.54 4.04 9.22
C ASP A 168 4.78 2.84 8.28
N CYS A 169 4.49 1.61 8.75
CA CYS A 169 4.60 0.36 7.98
C CYS A 169 3.34 0.00 7.16
N LEU A 170 2.35 0.90 7.05
CA LEU A 170 1.23 0.75 6.13
C LEU A 170 1.55 1.21 4.68
N GLY A 171 2.83 1.29 4.35
CA GLY A 171 3.38 1.53 3.01
C GLY A 171 4.71 0.80 2.85
N ILE A 172 5.10 0.53 1.60
CA ILE A 172 6.39 -0.13 1.27
C ILE A 172 7.57 0.60 1.91
N ILE A 173 7.56 1.93 1.88
CA ILE A 173 8.63 2.77 2.45
C ILE A 173 8.89 2.47 3.93
N GLY A 174 7.84 2.24 4.73
CA GLY A 174 7.99 1.97 6.16
C GLY A 174 8.59 0.59 6.43
N VAL A 175 8.07 -0.45 5.76
CA VAL A 175 8.62 -1.81 5.84
C VAL A 175 10.07 -1.82 5.35
N ALA A 176 10.37 -1.13 4.25
CA ALA A 176 11.71 -1.04 3.70
C ALA A 176 12.70 -0.35 4.67
N ARG A 177 12.27 0.69 5.38
CA ARG A 177 13.07 1.35 6.42
C ARG A 177 13.44 0.35 7.52
N ASP A 178 12.49 -0.41 8.03
CA ASP A 178 12.73 -1.42 9.06
C ASP A 178 13.72 -2.50 8.58
N VAL A 179 13.46 -3.08 7.41
CA VAL A 179 14.37 -4.09 6.83
C VAL A 179 15.77 -3.52 6.59
N ALA A 180 15.89 -2.25 6.16
CA ALA A 180 17.17 -1.59 5.98
C ALA A 180 17.93 -1.43 7.32
N VAL A 181 17.23 -1.04 8.38
CA VAL A 181 17.82 -0.92 9.74
C VAL A 181 18.32 -2.27 10.23
N LEU A 182 17.48 -3.32 10.15
CA LEU A 182 17.79 -4.67 10.64
C LEU A 182 18.99 -5.30 9.91
N ASN A 183 19.15 -5.02 8.63
CA ASN A 183 20.21 -5.59 7.81
C ASN A 183 21.41 -4.65 7.59
N LYS A 184 21.39 -3.46 8.18
CA LYS A 184 22.38 -2.40 7.93
C LYS A 184 22.58 -2.14 6.43
N ALA A 185 21.50 -2.29 5.65
CA ALA A 185 21.47 -2.14 4.21
C ALA A 185 21.09 -0.71 3.79
N PRO A 186 21.52 -0.25 2.60
CA PRO A 186 21.07 1.03 2.06
C PRO A 186 19.60 0.95 1.65
N LEU A 187 18.89 2.06 1.81
CA LEU A 187 17.53 2.24 1.31
C LEU A 187 17.59 2.89 -0.08
N ASN A 188 17.07 2.19 -1.10
CA ASN A 188 17.03 2.62 -2.49
C ASN A 188 15.67 3.25 -2.82
N ALA A 189 15.33 4.36 -2.15
CA ALA A 189 14.09 5.08 -2.43
C ALA A 189 14.09 5.65 -3.86
N PRO A 190 12.97 5.61 -4.59
CA PRO A 190 12.87 6.25 -5.88
C PRO A 190 13.11 7.77 -5.74
N GLU A 191 13.82 8.35 -6.68
CA GLU A 191 13.98 9.79 -6.73
C GLU A 191 12.66 10.44 -7.14
N ILE A 192 12.15 11.33 -6.30
CA ILE A 192 10.94 12.08 -6.56
C ILE A 192 11.32 13.54 -6.79
N THR A 193 11.37 13.93 -8.05
CA THR A 193 11.68 15.29 -8.46
C THR A 193 10.40 16.12 -8.58
N PRO A 194 10.42 17.41 -8.18
CA PRO A 194 9.31 18.31 -8.41
C PRO A 194 8.92 18.40 -9.88
N VAL A 195 7.61 18.40 -10.15
CA VAL A 195 7.05 18.59 -11.48
C VAL A 195 6.77 20.09 -11.68
N ALA A 196 7.44 20.70 -12.64
CA ALA A 196 7.22 22.11 -12.94
C ALA A 196 5.76 22.36 -13.38
N ALA A 197 5.17 23.46 -12.93
CA ALA A 197 3.89 23.92 -13.45
C ALA A 197 4.07 24.38 -14.91
N THR A 198 3.20 23.91 -15.80
CA THR A 198 3.17 24.28 -17.22
C THR A 198 1.97 25.17 -17.58
N ILE A 199 1.01 25.26 -16.64
CA ILE A 199 -0.17 26.13 -16.70
C ILE A 199 -0.33 26.89 -15.39
N ASP A 200 -1.06 27.99 -15.39
CA ASP A 200 -1.32 28.81 -14.21
C ASP A 200 -2.63 28.47 -13.50
N ASP A 201 -3.31 27.39 -13.91
CA ASP A 201 -4.58 26.99 -13.33
C ASP A 201 -4.42 26.54 -11.88
N VAL A 202 -5.19 27.20 -11.02
CA VAL A 202 -5.29 26.89 -9.59
C VAL A 202 -6.75 26.79 -9.19
N LEU A 203 -7.03 26.04 -8.15
CA LEU A 203 -8.32 26.05 -7.46
C LEU A 203 -8.10 26.62 -6.06
N PRO A 204 -8.86 27.67 -5.63
CA PRO A 204 -8.73 28.18 -4.27
C PRO A 204 -9.01 27.10 -3.24
N ILE A 205 -8.21 27.09 -2.18
CA ILE A 205 -8.35 26.15 -1.06
C ILE A 205 -8.44 26.95 0.23
N GLN A 206 -9.49 26.71 1.01
CA GLN A 206 -9.71 27.29 2.33
C GLN A 206 -9.83 26.16 3.35
N VAL A 207 -9.16 26.29 4.50
CA VAL A 207 -9.25 25.33 5.60
C VAL A 207 -9.86 26.03 6.81
N ASP A 208 -11.14 25.74 7.07
CA ASP A 208 -11.90 26.30 8.20
C ASP A 208 -11.74 25.45 9.48
N ALA A 209 -11.23 24.22 9.35
CA ALA A 209 -11.02 23.30 10.46
C ALA A 209 -9.53 22.91 10.59
N PRO A 210 -8.61 23.84 10.92
CA PRO A 210 -7.17 23.57 10.95
C PRO A 210 -6.75 22.55 12.03
N GLN A 211 -7.53 22.36 13.09
CA GLN A 211 -7.27 21.31 14.08
C GLN A 211 -7.53 19.90 13.52
N ALA A 212 -8.49 19.79 12.61
CA ALA A 212 -8.83 18.51 11.97
C ALA A 212 -8.00 18.27 10.70
N CYS A 213 -7.65 19.32 9.97
CA CYS A 213 -6.81 19.30 8.78
C CYS A 213 -5.68 20.33 8.89
N PRO A 214 -4.59 20.02 9.59
CA PRO A 214 -3.43 20.91 9.72
C PRO A 214 -2.75 21.26 8.39
N ARG A 215 -2.83 20.37 7.39
CA ARG A 215 -2.21 20.59 6.08
C ARG A 215 -3.07 20.01 4.97
N TYR A 216 -3.32 20.81 3.94
CA TYR A 216 -4.05 20.40 2.75
C TYR A 216 -3.33 20.91 1.50
N LEU A 217 -2.92 19.98 0.65
CA LEU A 217 -2.33 20.29 -0.65
C LEU A 217 -3.30 19.93 -1.76
N GLY A 218 -3.39 20.81 -2.75
CA GLY A 218 -4.14 20.57 -3.97
C GLY A 218 -3.34 20.95 -5.22
N ARG A 219 -3.52 20.21 -6.28
CA ARG A 219 -2.91 20.50 -7.57
C ARG A 219 -3.87 20.16 -8.71
N VAL A 220 -4.08 21.13 -9.59
CA VAL A 220 -4.86 20.93 -10.82
C VAL A 220 -3.99 20.29 -11.88
N VAL A 221 -4.49 19.26 -12.55
CA VAL A 221 -3.91 18.70 -13.78
C VAL A 221 -5.01 18.69 -14.84
N LYS A 222 -4.76 19.35 -15.98
CA LYS A 222 -5.73 19.53 -17.07
C LYS A 222 -5.36 18.76 -18.32
N GLY A 223 -6.38 18.38 -19.08
CA GLY A 223 -6.20 17.74 -20.38
C GLY A 223 -5.71 16.30 -20.28
N ILE A 224 -6.06 15.58 -19.21
CA ILE A 224 -5.72 14.18 -19.07
C ILE A 224 -6.61 13.29 -19.95
N ASN A 225 -6.06 12.16 -20.37
CA ASN A 225 -6.82 11.06 -20.95
C ASN A 225 -7.12 10.02 -19.87
N VAL A 226 -8.27 10.12 -19.22
CA VAL A 226 -8.70 9.16 -18.17
C VAL A 226 -8.83 7.72 -18.69
N LYS A 227 -9.03 7.54 -20.01
CA LYS A 227 -9.13 6.23 -20.68
C LYS A 227 -7.77 5.63 -21.03
N ALA A 228 -6.67 6.31 -20.69
CA ALA A 228 -5.34 5.74 -20.85
C ALA A 228 -5.23 4.45 -20.02
N PRO A 229 -4.71 3.35 -20.59
CA PRO A 229 -4.60 2.11 -19.85
C PRO A 229 -3.54 2.22 -18.76
N THR A 230 -3.88 1.77 -17.57
CA THR A 230 -2.87 1.56 -16.53
C THR A 230 -1.84 0.53 -17.02
N PRO A 231 -0.53 0.80 -16.96
CA PRO A 231 0.48 -0.12 -17.44
C PRO A 231 0.52 -1.41 -16.62
N LEU A 232 0.87 -2.51 -17.26
CA LEU A 232 0.84 -3.84 -16.66
C LEU A 232 1.69 -3.94 -15.39
N TRP A 233 2.86 -3.29 -15.35
CA TRP A 233 3.71 -3.28 -14.15
C TRP A 233 3.02 -2.65 -12.92
N MET A 234 2.22 -1.61 -13.11
CA MET A 234 1.46 -0.97 -12.02
C MET A 234 0.27 -1.84 -11.61
N LYS A 235 -0.47 -2.39 -12.58
CA LYS A 235 -1.56 -3.34 -12.30
C LYS A 235 -1.08 -4.52 -11.49
N GLU A 236 0.08 -5.10 -11.83
CA GLU A 236 0.65 -6.24 -11.11
C GLU A 236 1.09 -5.85 -9.68
N LYS A 237 1.72 -4.70 -9.48
CA LYS A 237 2.05 -4.22 -8.14
C LYS A 237 0.81 -4.01 -7.28
N LEU A 238 -0.24 -3.38 -7.82
CA LEU A 238 -1.52 -3.21 -7.12
C LEU A 238 -2.17 -4.56 -6.78
N ARG A 239 -2.27 -5.47 -7.77
CA ARG A 239 -2.85 -6.81 -7.59
C ARG A 239 -2.14 -7.60 -6.49
N ARG A 240 -0.80 -7.62 -6.49
CA ARG A 240 0.01 -8.31 -5.47
C ARG A 240 -0.14 -7.71 -4.07
N CYS A 241 -0.61 -6.48 -3.98
CA CYS A 241 -0.98 -5.83 -2.72
C CYS A 241 -2.48 -5.98 -2.37
N GLY A 242 -3.24 -6.74 -3.15
CA GLY A 242 -4.67 -6.98 -2.91
C GLY A 242 -5.57 -5.86 -3.42
N ILE A 243 -5.07 -4.92 -4.22
CA ILE A 243 -5.85 -3.82 -4.79
C ILE A 243 -6.19 -4.12 -6.26
N ARG A 244 -7.47 -4.00 -6.58
CA ARG A 244 -7.96 -4.11 -7.95
C ARG A 244 -7.71 -2.81 -8.72
N SER A 245 -7.13 -2.90 -9.90
CA SER A 245 -7.03 -1.78 -10.84
C SER A 245 -8.42 -1.33 -11.32
N ILE A 246 -8.64 -0.03 -11.37
CA ILE A 246 -9.91 0.60 -11.78
C ILE A 246 -9.70 1.43 -13.04
N ASP A 247 -9.02 2.56 -12.92
CA ASP A 247 -8.60 3.44 -13.99
C ASP A 247 -7.23 4.05 -13.64
N ALA A 248 -6.56 4.66 -14.59
CA ALA A 248 -5.19 5.14 -14.38
C ALA A 248 -5.07 6.23 -13.30
N VAL A 249 -6.10 7.05 -13.10
CA VAL A 249 -6.08 8.13 -12.07
C VAL A 249 -6.17 7.51 -10.68
N VAL A 250 -7.15 6.65 -10.46
CA VAL A 250 -7.35 5.93 -9.19
C VAL A 250 -6.18 5.00 -8.90
N ASP A 251 -5.66 4.32 -9.90
CA ASP A 251 -4.51 3.42 -9.78
C ASP A 251 -3.24 4.17 -9.37
N VAL A 252 -3.02 5.38 -9.86
CA VAL A 252 -1.91 6.24 -9.42
C VAL A 252 -2.06 6.61 -7.95
N THR A 253 -3.25 7.03 -7.49
CA THR A 253 -3.45 7.37 -6.08
C THR A 253 -3.28 6.15 -5.16
N ASN A 254 -3.77 4.99 -5.57
CA ASN A 254 -3.57 3.72 -4.85
C ASN A 254 -2.10 3.26 -4.86
N TYR A 255 -1.40 3.48 -5.96
CA TYR A 255 0.03 3.16 -6.04
C TYR A 255 0.84 4.00 -5.06
N VAL A 256 0.60 5.31 -4.98
CA VAL A 256 1.27 6.21 -4.03
C VAL A 256 0.91 5.87 -2.59
N LEU A 257 -0.34 5.50 -2.32
CA LEU A 257 -0.79 5.02 -1.02
C LEU A 257 0.00 3.79 -0.56
N LEU A 258 0.18 2.81 -1.43
CA LEU A 258 0.95 1.60 -1.12
C LEU A 258 2.46 1.86 -1.07
N GLU A 259 2.98 2.67 -1.98
CA GLU A 259 4.42 2.99 -2.07
C GLU A 259 4.89 3.78 -0.84
N LEU A 260 4.17 4.85 -0.50
CA LEU A 260 4.58 5.86 0.49
C LEU A 260 3.76 5.86 1.78
N GLY A 261 2.62 5.16 1.82
CA GLY A 261 1.71 5.19 2.96
C GLY A 261 0.84 6.46 3.04
N GLN A 262 0.81 7.28 1.97
CA GLN A 262 0.05 8.51 1.90
C GLN A 262 -1.25 8.30 1.11
N PRO A 263 -2.43 8.33 1.75
CA PRO A 263 -3.68 8.33 1.03
C PRO A 263 -3.85 9.64 0.24
N MET A 264 -4.37 9.50 -0.97
CA MET A 264 -4.66 10.62 -1.87
C MET A 264 -6.05 10.46 -2.47
N HIS A 265 -6.63 11.57 -2.92
CA HIS A 265 -7.86 11.58 -3.67
C HIS A 265 -7.73 12.40 -4.95
N ALA A 266 -8.51 12.05 -5.95
CA ALA A 266 -8.63 12.80 -7.19
C ALA A 266 -10.10 13.18 -7.40
N PHE A 267 -10.35 14.48 -7.48
CA PHE A 267 -11.67 15.02 -7.81
C PHE A 267 -11.74 15.35 -9.30
N ASP A 268 -12.91 15.19 -9.91
CA ASP A 268 -13.22 15.83 -11.17
C ASP A 268 -13.29 17.35 -10.94
N ARG A 269 -12.27 18.07 -11.42
CA ARG A 269 -12.11 19.52 -11.19
C ARG A 269 -13.29 20.33 -11.69
N ASP A 270 -13.93 19.91 -12.79
CA ASP A 270 -14.99 20.66 -13.46
C ASP A 270 -16.34 20.52 -12.72
N ARG A 271 -16.42 19.62 -11.76
CA ARG A 271 -17.57 19.43 -10.86
C ARG A 271 -17.44 20.14 -9.50
N ILE A 272 -16.35 20.89 -9.30
CA ILE A 272 -16.11 21.66 -8.08
C ILE A 272 -16.50 23.12 -8.31
N GLU A 273 -17.39 23.66 -7.49
CA GLU A 273 -17.90 25.01 -7.60
C GLU A 273 -17.16 26.00 -6.66
N GLY A 274 -16.49 26.97 -7.27
CA GLY A 274 -15.80 28.07 -6.55
C GLY A 274 -14.43 27.70 -5.99
N GLY A 275 -14.28 26.63 -5.29
CA GLY A 275 -13.03 26.18 -4.65
C GLY A 275 -13.25 25.09 -3.62
N ILE A 276 -12.18 24.64 -2.98
CA ILE A 276 -12.25 23.68 -1.88
C ILE A 276 -12.38 24.42 -0.55
N VAL A 277 -13.28 23.92 0.29
CA VAL A 277 -13.47 24.36 1.68
C VAL A 277 -13.39 23.11 2.59
N VAL A 278 -12.31 23.00 3.35
CA VAL A 278 -12.12 21.91 4.32
C VAL A 278 -12.73 22.36 5.65
N ARG A 279 -13.84 21.76 6.06
CA ARG A 279 -14.65 22.17 7.21
C ARG A 279 -15.27 20.98 7.93
N MET A 280 -15.82 21.24 9.09
CA MET A 280 -16.72 20.27 9.73
C MET A 280 -18.07 20.23 9.00
N ALA A 281 -18.71 19.07 8.98
CA ALA A 281 -20.04 18.89 8.40
C ALA A 281 -21.09 19.71 9.18
N LYS A 282 -22.16 20.12 8.49
CA LYS A 282 -23.34 20.69 9.12
C LYS A 282 -24.22 19.55 9.64
N GLU A 283 -24.89 19.78 10.76
CA GLU A 283 -25.80 18.79 11.33
C GLU A 283 -26.84 18.33 10.31
N GLY A 284 -26.89 17.01 10.06
CA GLY A 284 -27.83 16.41 9.11
C GLY A 284 -27.48 16.63 7.63
N GLU A 285 -26.30 17.16 7.32
CA GLU A 285 -25.80 17.21 5.95
C GLU A 285 -25.68 15.78 5.37
N THR A 286 -26.06 15.60 4.10
CA THR A 286 -26.01 14.29 3.44
C THR A 286 -24.97 14.28 2.33
N LEU A 287 -24.39 13.10 2.09
CA LEU A 287 -23.42 12.87 1.04
C LEU A 287 -23.68 11.50 0.41
N VAL A 288 -23.88 11.46 -0.91
CA VAL A 288 -23.89 10.21 -1.66
C VAL A 288 -22.44 9.80 -1.92
N LEU A 289 -22.08 8.61 -1.50
CA LEU A 289 -20.72 8.08 -1.55
C LEU A 289 -20.43 7.39 -2.90
N LEU A 290 -19.14 7.15 -3.19
CA LEU A 290 -18.70 6.47 -4.43
C LEU A 290 -19.30 5.07 -4.63
N ASP A 291 -19.74 4.41 -3.59
CA ASP A 291 -20.44 3.12 -3.65
C ASP A 291 -21.97 3.24 -3.87
N GLY A 292 -22.47 4.46 -4.03
CA GLY A 292 -23.89 4.78 -4.20
C GLY A 292 -24.71 4.82 -2.90
N SER A 293 -24.09 4.55 -1.75
CA SER A 293 -24.76 4.67 -0.45
C SER A 293 -24.89 6.15 -0.01
N GLU A 294 -25.96 6.48 0.73
CA GLU A 294 -26.14 7.81 1.29
C GLU A 294 -25.70 7.85 2.75
N ALA A 295 -24.75 8.73 3.06
CA ALA A 295 -24.29 8.99 4.42
C ALA A 295 -24.95 10.26 4.98
N LYS A 296 -25.53 10.16 6.17
CA LYS A 296 -25.99 11.31 6.95
C LYS A 296 -24.86 11.70 7.90
N LEU A 297 -24.33 12.92 7.74
CA LEU A 297 -23.13 13.38 8.41
C LEU A 297 -23.47 14.01 9.77
N ASP A 298 -22.64 13.73 10.76
CA ASP A 298 -22.66 14.36 12.06
C ASP A 298 -21.76 15.62 12.05
N SER A 299 -22.02 16.58 12.92
CA SER A 299 -21.27 17.84 13.02
C SER A 299 -19.80 17.66 13.43
N ASP A 300 -19.39 16.48 13.89
CA ASP A 300 -17.99 16.11 14.19
C ASP A 300 -17.28 15.35 13.04
N THR A 301 -17.91 15.26 11.87
CA THR A 301 -17.33 14.67 10.67
C THR A 301 -16.63 15.74 9.84
N LEU A 302 -15.35 15.53 9.54
CA LEU A 302 -14.60 16.38 8.63
C LEU A 302 -15.05 16.13 7.19
N VAL A 303 -15.32 17.19 6.44
CA VAL A 303 -15.68 17.13 5.03
C VAL A 303 -14.76 17.99 4.18
N ILE A 304 -14.48 17.48 2.98
CA ILE A 304 -13.98 18.27 1.88
C ILE A 304 -15.21 18.73 1.11
N ALA A 305 -15.41 20.04 1.06
CA ALA A 305 -16.57 20.65 0.42
C ALA A 305 -16.14 21.63 -0.67
N ASP A 306 -17.07 21.99 -1.52
CA ASP A 306 -16.98 23.20 -2.32
C ASP A 306 -17.81 24.34 -1.67
N HIS A 307 -18.05 25.43 -2.40
CA HIS A 307 -18.84 26.54 -1.85
C HIS A 307 -20.31 26.19 -1.61
N ASN A 308 -20.81 25.09 -2.18
CA ASN A 308 -22.21 24.71 -2.14
C ASN A 308 -22.50 23.47 -1.29
N LYS A 309 -21.66 22.43 -1.38
CA LYS A 309 -21.94 21.10 -0.79
C LYS A 309 -20.69 20.35 -0.38
N ALA A 310 -20.86 19.30 0.43
CA ALA A 310 -19.83 18.33 0.72
C ALA A 310 -19.52 17.49 -0.53
N LEU A 311 -18.23 17.24 -0.78
CA LEU A 311 -17.70 16.44 -1.88
C LEU A 311 -17.15 15.09 -1.43
N ALA A 312 -16.62 15.05 -0.20
CA ALA A 312 -16.06 13.83 0.39
C ALA A 312 -16.09 13.92 1.92
N MET A 313 -16.11 12.77 2.59
CA MET A 313 -15.70 12.67 3.99
C MET A 313 -14.18 12.68 4.06
N GLY A 314 -13.60 13.72 4.63
CA GLY A 314 -12.14 13.92 4.68
C GLY A 314 -11.42 12.75 5.31
N GLY A 315 -10.48 12.15 4.56
CA GLY A 315 -9.68 11.00 4.99
C GLY A 315 -10.43 9.67 5.12
N ILE A 316 -11.71 9.61 4.71
CA ILE A 316 -12.55 8.41 4.86
C ILE A 316 -13.02 7.90 3.50
N PHE A 317 -13.87 8.66 2.79
CA PHE A 317 -14.48 8.19 1.55
C PHE A 317 -14.92 9.34 0.64
N GLY A 318 -14.71 9.18 -0.67
CA GLY A 318 -15.11 10.15 -1.67
C GLY A 318 -16.62 10.15 -1.94
N GLY A 319 -17.14 11.29 -2.41
CA GLY A 319 -18.51 11.41 -2.89
C GLY A 319 -18.64 11.08 -4.39
N GLU A 320 -19.77 10.49 -4.78
CA GLU A 320 -20.05 10.07 -6.17
C GLU A 320 -19.99 11.25 -7.14
N HIS A 321 -20.62 12.37 -6.77
CA HIS A 321 -20.78 13.53 -7.66
C HIS A 321 -19.44 14.13 -8.11
N SER A 322 -18.45 14.17 -7.23
CA SER A 322 -17.14 14.80 -7.48
C SER A 322 -16.06 13.80 -7.91
N GLY A 323 -16.38 12.51 -7.97
CA GLY A 323 -15.44 11.45 -8.35
C GLY A 323 -15.05 11.53 -9.83
N VAL A 324 -13.87 11.01 -10.15
CA VAL A 324 -13.40 10.83 -11.52
C VAL A 324 -14.28 9.82 -12.24
N ASN A 325 -14.54 10.04 -13.51
CA ASN A 325 -15.33 9.17 -14.37
C ASN A 325 -14.80 9.19 -15.83
N ASP A 326 -15.40 8.40 -16.71
CA ASP A 326 -14.95 8.21 -18.11
C ASP A 326 -14.91 9.49 -18.96
N GLU A 327 -15.53 10.58 -18.53
CA GLU A 327 -15.59 11.87 -19.22
C GLU A 327 -14.64 12.91 -18.61
N THR A 328 -14.02 12.61 -17.48
CA THR A 328 -13.13 13.52 -16.76
C THR A 328 -11.90 13.84 -17.60
N GLN A 329 -11.61 15.14 -17.75
CA GLN A 329 -10.43 15.64 -18.46
C GLN A 329 -9.54 16.50 -17.57
N ASN A 330 -10.09 17.02 -16.49
CA ASN A 330 -9.37 17.89 -15.57
C ASN A 330 -9.56 17.35 -14.14
N VAL A 331 -8.47 17.18 -13.41
CA VAL A 331 -8.53 16.67 -12.04
C VAL A 331 -7.91 17.64 -11.06
N LEU A 332 -8.42 17.63 -9.84
CA LEU A 332 -7.75 18.17 -8.66
C LEU A 332 -7.20 17.00 -7.87
N LEU A 333 -5.88 16.88 -7.78
CA LEU A 333 -5.23 15.95 -6.86
C LEU A 333 -5.25 16.54 -5.45
N GLU A 334 -5.75 15.78 -4.50
CA GLU A 334 -5.73 16.07 -3.06
C GLU A 334 -4.65 15.26 -2.37
N CYS A 335 -3.86 15.91 -1.51
CA CYS A 335 -2.92 15.25 -0.63
C CYS A 335 -2.87 15.99 0.70
N ALA A 336 -3.43 15.40 1.75
CA ALA A 336 -3.62 16.10 3.02
C ALA A 336 -3.00 15.35 4.20
N PHE A 337 -2.79 16.08 5.30
CA PHE A 337 -2.60 15.54 6.62
C PHE A 337 -3.85 15.83 7.45
N PHE A 338 -4.55 14.78 7.87
CA PHE A 338 -5.68 14.88 8.79
C PHE A 338 -5.26 14.43 10.19
N SER A 339 -5.72 15.16 11.20
CA SER A 339 -5.48 14.76 12.59
C SER A 339 -6.12 13.40 12.87
N PRO A 340 -5.38 12.40 13.39
CA PRO A 340 -5.93 11.07 13.69
C PRO A 340 -7.17 11.11 14.56
N LEU A 341 -7.23 12.03 15.54
CA LEU A 341 -8.38 12.20 16.44
C LEU A 341 -9.66 12.63 15.70
N SER A 342 -9.52 13.33 14.56
CA SER A 342 -10.65 13.76 13.75
C SER A 342 -11.19 12.66 12.83
N ILE A 343 -10.44 11.60 12.60
CA ILE A 343 -10.82 10.48 11.73
C ILE A 343 -11.23 9.24 12.53
N THR A 344 -10.56 8.99 13.67
CA THR A 344 -10.79 7.80 14.49
C THR A 344 -12.26 7.60 14.83
N GLY A 345 -12.79 6.43 14.49
CA GLY A 345 -14.15 5.99 14.78
C GLY A 345 -15.23 6.55 13.84
N ARG A 346 -14.96 7.61 13.04
CA ARG A 346 -15.96 8.23 12.14
C ARG A 346 -16.32 7.28 10.99
N ALA A 347 -15.33 6.67 10.34
CA ALA A 347 -15.60 5.68 9.29
C ALA A 347 -16.52 4.55 9.78
N ARG A 348 -16.28 4.02 10.97
CA ARG A 348 -17.07 2.93 11.57
C ARG A 348 -18.52 3.29 11.83
N ARG A 349 -18.83 4.54 12.17
CA ARG A 349 -20.22 5.02 12.35
C ARG A 349 -21.05 4.88 11.08
N HIS A 350 -20.42 5.01 9.93
CA HIS A 350 -21.04 4.87 8.62
C HIS A 350 -20.89 3.45 8.02
N GLY A 351 -20.40 2.47 8.81
CA GLY A 351 -20.16 1.10 8.33
C GLY A 351 -19.00 1.00 7.33
N LEU A 352 -18.14 2.01 7.27
CA LEU A 352 -17.03 2.09 6.33
C LEU A 352 -15.73 1.60 6.97
N HIS A 353 -14.92 0.92 6.15
CA HIS A 353 -13.56 0.55 6.47
C HIS A 353 -12.72 0.68 5.19
N THR A 354 -11.94 1.74 5.09
CA THR A 354 -11.18 2.07 3.88
C THR A 354 -9.68 2.09 4.16
N ASP A 355 -8.88 1.86 3.13
CA ASP A 355 -7.42 1.98 3.22
C ASP A 355 -6.97 3.39 3.63
N ALA A 356 -7.71 4.41 3.24
CA ALA A 356 -7.47 5.80 3.65
C ALA A 356 -7.76 6.01 5.14
N SER A 357 -8.97 5.65 5.61
CA SER A 357 -9.35 5.82 7.02
C SER A 357 -8.46 4.99 7.95
N HIS A 358 -8.09 3.79 7.53
CA HIS A 358 -7.18 2.91 8.30
C HIS A 358 -5.82 3.56 8.56
N ARG A 359 -5.28 4.32 7.59
CA ARG A 359 -4.02 5.06 7.74
C ARG A 359 -4.20 6.35 8.52
N TYR A 360 -5.18 7.17 8.17
CA TYR A 360 -5.37 8.46 8.82
C TYR A 360 -5.77 8.35 10.30
N GLU A 361 -6.56 7.36 10.69
CA GLU A 361 -6.93 7.16 12.10
C GLU A 361 -5.76 6.71 12.99
N ARG A 362 -4.70 6.15 12.38
CA ARG A 362 -3.46 5.73 13.07
C ARG A 362 -2.36 6.77 12.97
N GLY A 363 -2.35 7.56 11.92
CA GLY A 363 -1.38 8.59 11.61
C GLY A 363 -0.69 8.40 10.27
N VAL A 364 -0.46 9.50 9.60
CA VAL A 364 0.31 9.62 8.36
C VAL A 364 1.45 10.60 8.61
N ASP A 365 2.58 10.45 7.95
CA ASP A 365 3.72 11.35 8.09
C ASP A 365 3.33 12.79 7.67
N PRO A 366 3.34 13.78 8.60
CA PRO A 366 2.94 15.16 8.30
C PRO A 366 3.90 15.91 7.38
N ALA A 367 5.08 15.35 7.09
CA ALA A 367 6.07 15.94 6.19
C ALA A 367 6.03 15.34 4.77
N LEU A 368 5.15 14.36 4.51
CA LEU A 368 5.19 13.56 3.29
C LEU A 368 4.35 14.16 2.14
N GLN A 369 3.33 14.98 2.41
CA GLN A 369 2.28 15.34 1.46
C GLN A 369 2.82 15.95 0.16
N TYR A 370 3.78 16.88 0.26
CA TYR A 370 4.36 17.51 -0.93
C TYR A 370 5.04 16.48 -1.84
N LYS A 371 5.86 15.61 -1.23
CA LYS A 371 6.58 14.55 -1.96
C LYS A 371 5.62 13.56 -2.61
N ALA A 372 4.56 13.16 -1.91
CA ALA A 372 3.55 12.25 -2.43
C ALA A 372 2.75 12.87 -3.58
N LEU A 373 2.40 14.15 -3.48
CA LEU A 373 1.70 14.90 -4.53
C LEU A 373 2.56 15.01 -5.80
N GLU A 374 3.86 15.29 -5.67
CA GLU A 374 4.80 15.32 -6.80
C GLU A 374 4.93 13.94 -7.46
N ARG A 375 5.01 12.87 -6.64
CA ARG A 375 5.05 11.50 -7.14
C ARG A 375 3.80 11.16 -7.96
N ALA A 376 2.62 11.46 -7.42
CA ALA A 376 1.35 11.22 -8.09
C ALA A 376 1.20 12.06 -9.37
N THR A 377 1.59 13.33 -9.32
CA THR A 377 1.56 14.22 -10.49
C THR A 377 2.43 13.68 -11.62
N ARG A 378 3.66 13.26 -11.33
CA ARG A 378 4.56 12.67 -12.34
C ARG A 378 3.95 11.42 -12.97
N LEU A 379 3.51 10.47 -12.14
CA LEU A 379 2.88 9.24 -12.62
C LEU A 379 1.64 9.51 -13.46
N LEU A 380 0.78 10.43 -13.01
CA LEU A 380 -0.45 10.78 -13.74
C LEU A 380 -0.13 11.36 -15.13
N ILE A 381 0.81 12.30 -15.21
CA ILE A 381 1.20 12.90 -16.51
C ILE A 381 1.85 11.87 -17.41
N ASP A 382 2.72 11.02 -16.89
CA ASP A 382 3.40 9.99 -17.67
C ASP A 382 2.40 8.96 -18.26
N LEU A 383 1.30 8.68 -17.55
CA LEU A 383 0.28 7.71 -17.98
C LEU A 383 -0.86 8.33 -18.81
N CYS A 384 -1.37 9.45 -18.34
CA CYS A 384 -2.59 10.06 -18.88
C CYS A 384 -2.32 11.34 -19.70
N GLY A 385 -1.07 11.81 -19.72
CA GLY A 385 -0.76 13.13 -20.28
C GLY A 385 -1.30 14.25 -19.40
N GLY A 386 -1.47 15.41 -20.00
CA GLY A 386 -1.99 16.59 -19.33
C GLY A 386 -0.90 17.56 -18.86
N GLU A 387 -1.34 18.69 -18.32
CA GLU A 387 -0.52 19.80 -17.89
C GLU A 387 -0.84 20.15 -16.43
N ALA A 388 0.21 20.27 -15.61
CA ALA A 388 0.05 20.55 -14.19
C ALA A 388 0.09 22.05 -13.91
N GLY A 389 -0.82 22.51 -13.06
CA GLY A 389 -0.75 23.82 -12.42
C GLY A 389 0.22 23.83 -11.23
N PRO A 390 0.39 24.98 -10.57
CA PRO A 390 1.19 25.05 -9.34
C PRO A 390 0.53 24.28 -8.19
N VAL A 391 1.36 23.85 -7.24
CA VAL A 391 0.87 23.26 -5.98
C VAL A 391 0.33 24.38 -5.10
N ILE A 392 -0.87 24.21 -4.57
CA ILE A 392 -1.42 25.04 -3.50
C ILE A 392 -1.25 24.28 -2.19
N ASP A 393 -0.53 24.87 -1.26
CA ASP A 393 -0.26 24.32 0.08
C ASP A 393 -0.87 25.25 1.13
N VAL A 394 -1.88 24.76 1.84
CA VAL A 394 -2.49 25.44 2.97
C VAL A 394 -2.10 24.69 4.24
N THR A 395 -1.15 25.23 4.96
CA THR A 395 -0.58 24.64 6.18
C THR A 395 -0.79 25.56 7.38
N ASN A 396 -1.24 24.97 8.49
CA ASN A 396 -1.28 25.62 9.79
C ASN A 396 -0.18 25.01 10.68
N GLU A 397 0.94 25.73 10.81
CA GLU A 397 2.13 25.27 11.56
C GLU A 397 1.86 25.08 13.06
N GLU A 398 0.84 25.76 13.63
CA GLU A 398 0.50 25.64 15.04
C GLU A 398 -0.19 24.31 15.38
N THR A 399 -0.91 23.74 14.42
CA THR A 399 -1.68 22.51 14.60
C THR A 399 -0.98 21.28 14.03
N LEU A 400 0.11 21.45 13.27
CA LEU A 400 0.94 20.32 12.83
C LEU A 400 1.62 19.64 14.01
N PRO A 401 1.72 18.29 14.00
CA PRO A 401 2.48 17.55 14.99
C PRO A 401 3.96 17.98 15.01
N LYS A 402 4.48 18.19 16.20
CA LYS A 402 5.91 18.49 16.40
C LYS A 402 6.68 17.21 16.69
N ARG A 403 7.86 17.10 16.10
CA ARG A 403 8.76 15.99 16.39
C ARG A 403 9.19 16.00 17.85
N ALA A 404 9.06 14.88 18.54
CA ALA A 404 9.47 14.75 19.93
C ALA A 404 11.01 14.75 20.05
N THR A 405 11.53 15.46 21.04
CA THR A 405 12.91 15.33 21.50
C THR A 405 12.91 14.50 22.76
N ILE A 406 13.49 13.32 22.69
CA ILE A 406 13.42 12.31 23.75
C ILE A 406 14.82 12.10 24.35
N THR A 407 14.90 12.07 25.66
CA THR A 407 16.15 11.77 26.38
C THR A 407 16.14 10.30 26.78
N LEU A 408 17.12 9.52 26.34
CA LEU A 408 17.35 8.13 26.72
C LEU A 408 18.56 8.05 27.65
N ARG A 409 18.31 7.70 28.91
CA ARG A 409 19.37 7.52 29.93
C ARG A 409 19.99 6.12 29.85
N ARG A 410 21.34 6.03 29.87
CA ARG A 410 22.06 4.73 29.86
C ARG A 410 21.57 3.80 30.93
N SER A 411 21.50 4.33 32.16
CA SER A 411 21.08 3.53 33.34
C SER A 411 19.66 2.99 33.22
N LYS A 412 18.76 3.72 32.55
CA LYS A 412 17.39 3.26 32.33
C LYS A 412 17.33 2.19 31.23
N LEU A 413 18.09 2.38 30.17
CA LEU A 413 18.19 1.40 29.07
C LEU A 413 18.69 0.07 29.59
N ASP A 414 19.85 0.05 30.28
CA ASP A 414 20.44 -1.16 30.85
C ASP A 414 19.49 -1.85 31.86
N ARG A 415 18.81 -1.05 32.69
CA ARG A 415 17.85 -1.58 33.67
C ARG A 415 16.62 -2.22 33.04
N LEU A 416 16.05 -1.62 32.00
CA LEU A 416 14.82 -2.13 31.38
C LEU A 416 15.11 -3.34 30.48
N ILE A 417 16.21 -3.33 29.76
CA ILE A 417 16.62 -4.46 28.91
C ILE A 417 17.20 -5.58 29.77
N GLY A 418 17.81 -5.26 30.93
CA GLY A 418 18.51 -6.22 31.79
C GLY A 418 19.84 -6.68 31.21
N HIS A 419 20.33 -6.04 30.17
CA HIS A 419 21.59 -6.32 29.48
C HIS A 419 22.21 -5.01 29.00
N HIS A 420 23.53 -4.91 29.05
CA HIS A 420 24.26 -3.76 28.55
C HIS A 420 24.49 -3.89 27.03
N ILE A 421 24.10 -2.88 26.30
CA ILE A 421 24.35 -2.74 24.85
C ILE A 421 25.36 -1.59 24.66
N ASP A 422 26.39 -1.81 23.88
CA ASP A 422 27.43 -0.81 23.63
C ASP A 422 26.85 0.52 23.11
N ASP A 423 27.32 1.63 23.64
CA ASP A 423 26.87 2.99 23.28
C ASP A 423 26.93 3.28 21.77
N ALA A 424 27.96 2.77 21.10
CA ALA A 424 28.11 2.91 19.66
C ALA A 424 27.00 2.16 18.90
N GLN A 425 26.60 0.98 19.41
CA GLN A 425 25.52 0.19 18.80
C GLN A 425 24.16 0.85 19.03
N VAL A 426 23.89 1.37 20.23
CA VAL A 426 22.67 2.13 20.54
C VAL A 426 22.57 3.35 19.62
N THR A 427 23.67 4.09 19.48
CA THR A 427 23.72 5.27 18.61
C THR A 427 23.46 4.91 17.14
N ASP A 428 24.10 3.85 16.63
CA ASP A 428 23.89 3.35 15.25
C ASP A 428 22.43 2.93 15.02
N ILE A 429 21.81 2.24 15.97
CA ILE A 429 20.38 1.84 15.88
C ILE A 429 19.49 3.06 15.78
N LEU A 430 19.60 4.02 16.68
CA LEU A 430 18.76 5.21 16.70
C LEU A 430 18.94 6.06 15.42
N GLN A 431 20.18 6.21 14.95
CA GLN A 431 20.46 6.95 13.70
C GLN A 431 19.89 6.24 12.48
N ARG A 432 20.00 4.91 12.40
CA ARG A 432 19.41 4.13 11.30
C ARG A 432 17.90 4.17 11.28
N LEU A 433 17.25 4.27 12.45
CA LEU A 433 15.82 4.49 12.58
C LEU A 433 15.37 5.90 12.10
N GLY A 434 16.32 6.78 11.78
CA GLY A 434 16.06 8.12 11.29
C GLY A 434 16.01 9.20 12.38
N CYS A 435 16.39 8.86 13.61
CA CYS A 435 16.51 9.85 14.67
C CYS A 435 17.74 10.75 14.47
N GLU A 436 17.60 12.04 14.79
CA GLU A 436 18.73 12.93 14.95
C GLU A 436 19.25 12.77 16.39
N VAL A 437 20.47 12.22 16.52
CA VAL A 437 21.01 11.79 17.80
C VAL A 437 22.16 12.66 18.26
N THR A 438 22.06 13.17 19.47
CA THR A 438 23.16 13.84 20.21
C THR A 438 23.58 12.97 21.37
N VAL A 439 24.84 12.56 21.43
CA VAL A 439 25.38 11.70 22.47
C VAL A 439 25.92 12.54 23.63
N GLY A 440 25.34 12.41 24.81
CA GLY A 440 25.81 13.00 26.07
C GLY A 440 26.67 12.03 26.89
N GLN A 441 27.08 12.46 28.10
CA GLN A 441 27.93 11.64 28.96
C GLN A 441 27.18 10.39 29.47
N ASP A 442 25.91 10.56 29.92
CA ASP A 442 25.11 9.49 30.53
C ASP A 442 23.77 9.28 29.82
N GLU A 443 23.59 9.88 28.65
CA GLU A 443 22.33 9.87 27.90
C GLU A 443 22.51 10.10 26.42
N TRP A 444 21.49 9.78 25.65
CA TRP A 444 21.27 10.22 24.27
C TRP A 444 20.08 11.16 24.22
N GLN A 445 20.19 12.23 23.46
CA GLN A 445 19.05 13.02 23.02
C GLN A 445 18.72 12.64 21.59
N ALA A 446 17.51 12.12 21.34
CA ALA A 446 17.06 11.70 20.03
C ALA A 446 15.82 12.50 19.62
N VAL A 447 15.89 13.13 18.44
CA VAL A 447 14.70 13.73 17.82
C VAL A 447 14.07 12.71 16.89
N ALA A 448 12.84 12.28 17.18
CA ALA A 448 12.12 11.28 16.41
C ALA A 448 11.91 11.74 14.96
N PRO A 449 11.97 10.86 13.95
CA PRO A 449 11.62 11.22 12.57
C PRO A 449 10.11 11.50 12.44
N SER A 450 9.70 12.26 11.44
CA SER A 450 8.30 12.69 11.25
C SER A 450 7.31 11.55 11.03
N TRP A 451 7.78 10.42 10.52
CA TRP A 451 6.93 9.22 10.28
C TRP A 451 6.76 8.32 11.51
N ARG A 452 7.46 8.59 12.63
CA ARG A 452 7.39 7.83 13.88
C ARG A 452 6.72 8.69 14.96
N PHE A 453 5.43 8.91 14.80
CA PHE A 453 4.59 9.64 15.76
C PHE A 453 4.25 8.85 17.02
N ASP A 454 4.63 7.59 17.09
CA ASP A 454 4.56 6.71 18.25
C ASP A 454 5.73 6.92 19.23
N MET A 455 6.83 7.55 18.79
CA MET A 455 8.02 7.78 19.60
C MET A 455 7.90 9.14 20.31
N GLU A 456 7.49 9.13 21.57
CA GLU A 456 7.27 10.34 22.37
C GLU A 456 7.99 10.32 23.72
N ILE A 457 8.21 9.14 24.31
CA ILE A 457 8.79 8.95 25.63
C ILE A 457 10.05 8.08 25.61
N GLU A 458 10.76 8.06 26.71
CA GLU A 458 12.03 7.33 26.87
C GLU A 458 11.87 5.83 26.60
N GLU A 459 10.76 5.25 27.06
CA GLU A 459 10.42 3.84 26.89
C GLU A 459 10.28 3.44 25.42
N ASP A 460 9.80 4.32 24.56
CA ASP A 460 9.68 4.06 23.13
C ASP A 460 11.08 3.88 22.48
N LEU A 461 12.08 4.66 22.93
CA LEU A 461 13.46 4.48 22.47
C LEU A 461 14.06 3.17 23.01
N VAL A 462 13.72 2.77 24.25
CA VAL A 462 14.15 1.47 24.79
C VAL A 462 13.58 0.32 23.97
N GLU A 463 12.29 0.39 23.64
CA GLU A 463 11.61 -0.59 22.76
C GLU A 463 12.33 -0.71 21.42
N GLU A 464 12.58 0.41 20.76
CA GLU A 464 13.23 0.42 19.45
C GLU A 464 14.65 -0.15 19.50
N VAL A 465 15.42 0.19 20.52
CA VAL A 465 16.77 -0.38 20.72
C VAL A 465 16.68 -1.89 20.92
N ALA A 466 15.78 -2.36 21.81
CA ALA A 466 15.62 -3.78 22.08
C ALA A 466 15.14 -4.57 20.84
N ARG A 467 14.18 -4.01 20.11
CA ARG A 467 13.61 -4.58 18.91
C ARG A 467 14.65 -4.77 17.80
N VAL A 468 15.45 -3.72 17.53
CA VAL A 468 16.47 -3.75 16.48
C VAL A 468 17.71 -4.54 16.90
N TYR A 469 18.07 -4.49 18.19
CA TYR A 469 19.13 -5.34 18.75
C TYR A 469 18.78 -6.82 18.61
N GLY A 470 17.49 -7.14 18.73
CA GLY A 470 16.92 -8.48 18.64
C GLY A 470 16.73 -9.11 20.01
N TYR A 471 15.49 -9.42 20.37
CA TYR A 471 15.14 -10.02 21.65
C TYR A 471 15.89 -11.33 21.95
N ASN A 472 16.16 -12.13 20.90
CA ASN A 472 16.92 -13.38 21.02
C ASN A 472 18.42 -13.17 21.37
N ASN A 473 18.94 -11.97 21.20
CA ASN A 473 20.31 -11.61 21.55
C ASN A 473 20.44 -11.14 23.01
N ILE A 474 19.32 -10.93 23.71
CA ILE A 474 19.30 -10.55 25.12
C ILE A 474 19.40 -11.86 25.94
N PRO A 475 20.45 -12.00 26.79
CA PRO A 475 20.63 -13.23 27.57
C PRO A 475 19.57 -13.38 28.66
N ASP A 476 19.09 -14.59 28.87
CA ASP A 476 18.23 -14.93 29.99
C ASP A 476 19.01 -14.79 31.32
N ALA A 477 18.52 -13.94 32.20
CA ALA A 477 19.06 -13.77 33.51
C ALA A 477 18.10 -14.37 34.58
N PRO A 478 18.54 -15.30 35.42
CA PRO A 478 17.69 -15.82 36.49
C PRO A 478 17.38 -14.70 37.48
N VAL A 479 16.12 -14.55 37.86
CA VAL A 479 15.69 -13.57 38.85
C VAL A 479 16.21 -14.03 40.22
N GLN A 480 17.07 -13.22 40.82
CA GLN A 480 17.50 -13.40 42.23
C GLN A 480 16.72 -12.42 43.08
N ALA A 481 15.82 -12.93 43.90
CA ALA A 481 15.09 -12.14 44.89
C ALA A 481 15.17 -12.77 46.27
N GLY A 482 15.43 -11.97 47.28
CA GLY A 482 15.28 -12.38 48.67
C GLY A 482 13.80 -12.64 48.95
N LEU A 483 13.42 -13.87 49.23
CA LEU A 483 12.07 -14.20 49.68
C LEU A 483 11.88 -13.73 51.11
N ILE A 484 11.15 -12.66 51.31
CA ILE A 484 10.68 -12.23 52.63
C ILE A 484 9.27 -12.81 52.80
N MET A 485 9.15 -13.82 53.66
CA MET A 485 7.83 -14.31 54.06
C MET A 485 7.16 -13.23 54.94
N GLY A 486 6.14 -12.61 54.38
CA GLY A 486 5.29 -11.71 55.16
C GLY A 486 4.60 -12.46 56.29
N THR A 487 4.60 -11.88 57.47
CA THR A 487 3.81 -12.39 58.61
C THR A 487 2.32 -12.19 58.28
N HIS A 488 1.59 -13.30 58.11
CA HIS A 488 0.12 -13.24 58.02
C HIS A 488 -0.46 -12.89 59.39
N ARG A 489 -1.31 -11.89 59.44
CA ARG A 489 -2.11 -11.63 60.63
C ARG A 489 -3.17 -12.70 60.76
N GLU A 490 -3.39 -13.27 61.94
CA GLU A 490 -4.41 -14.30 62.19
C GLU A 490 -5.83 -13.88 61.76
N ALA A 491 -6.10 -12.59 61.73
CA ALA A 491 -7.41 -12.01 61.33
C ALA A 491 -7.57 -11.72 59.85
N ASP A 492 -6.55 -11.96 58.99
CA ASP A 492 -6.65 -11.68 57.56
C ASP A 492 -7.45 -12.77 56.83
N LEU A 493 -8.74 -12.53 56.62
CA LEU A 493 -9.59 -13.34 55.77
C LEU A 493 -9.45 -12.87 54.32
N SER A 494 -8.82 -13.67 53.48
CA SER A 494 -8.71 -13.35 52.08
C SER A 494 -10.11 -13.29 51.41
N LEU A 495 -10.33 -12.33 50.54
CA LEU A 495 -11.58 -12.23 49.73
C LEU A 495 -11.88 -13.54 48.99
N LYS A 496 -10.83 -14.28 48.59
CA LYS A 496 -10.94 -15.59 47.96
C LYS A 496 -11.63 -16.60 48.88
N ARG A 497 -11.26 -16.65 50.17
CA ARG A 497 -11.86 -17.57 51.16
C ARG A 497 -13.34 -17.25 51.38
N VAL A 498 -13.71 -15.97 51.44
CA VAL A 498 -15.13 -15.55 51.53
C VAL A 498 -15.91 -15.96 50.28
N LYS A 499 -15.35 -15.72 49.10
CA LYS A 499 -16.00 -16.13 47.83
C LYS A 499 -16.18 -17.64 47.71
N THR A 500 -15.15 -18.42 48.09
CA THR A 500 -15.25 -19.88 48.10
C THR A 500 -16.33 -20.35 49.08
N LEU A 501 -16.39 -19.81 50.29
CA LEU A 501 -17.41 -20.17 51.28
C LEU A 501 -18.84 -19.87 50.79
N LEU A 502 -19.02 -18.73 50.08
CA LEU A 502 -20.32 -18.35 49.53
C LEU A 502 -20.71 -19.20 48.30
N ASN A 503 -19.76 -19.69 47.55
CA ASN A 503 -19.98 -20.53 46.38
C ASN A 503 -20.30 -21.99 46.81
N ASP A 504 -19.76 -22.45 47.94
CA ASP A 504 -19.97 -23.81 48.50
C ASP A 504 -21.30 -23.96 49.30
N LYS A 505 -21.99 -22.87 49.56
CA LYS A 505 -23.31 -22.79 50.22
C LYS A 505 -24.46 -22.62 49.25
#